data_f37ae19db86f225f31116fbe9e5f749e
#
_entry.id   f37ae19db86f225f31116fbe9e5f749e
#
_cell.length_a   1.000
_cell.length_b   1.000
_cell.length_c   1.000
_cell.angle_alpha   90.00
_cell.angle_beta   90.00
_cell.angle_gamma   90.00
#
_symmetry.space_group_name_H-M   'P 1'
#
loop_
_entity.id
_entity.type
_entity.pdbx_description
1 polymer ?
#
loop_
_entity_poly.entity_id
_entity_poly.type
_entity_poly.pdbx_seq_one_letter_code
_entity_poly.pdbx_strand_id
1 'polypeptide(L)'
;MQLITIDFETYYDKDFSLSKLTTEAYIKDPRFQVIGFGIRVDDGMIHWYTGTHEQIQDVLNTIAWENSALVCHNMMFDGAILSWIFNVVPKVYFDTLCMARALHGTNAGGSLKALAERYNLGQKGTEVLDAKGKRLEDFDSEDLHNYGLYCINDVELTHKLFKILVNTFPPGELKLIDLTIRMFTQPQLQVDDALLIDRLEEVKQEKENLLSGLKAKLKCEDEESVRKKLASNKQFAALLEELKVVVPMKESPTTGKQTFALAKTDEGFIALQNHADPFIQDL
;
A
#
# COMPACT_ATOMS: atom_id res chain seq x y z
N MET A 1 16.22 4.95 -27.23
CA MET A 1 15.18 4.82 -26.21
C MET A 1 15.02 6.19 -25.57
N GLN A 2 13.82 6.78 -25.62
CA GLN A 2 13.54 8.08 -25.01
C GLN A 2 13.47 7.94 -23.49
N LEU A 3 13.92 8.96 -22.75
CA LEU A 3 13.77 9.07 -21.32
C LEU A 3 12.58 9.99 -21.04
N ILE A 4 11.57 9.47 -20.42
CA ILE A 4 10.36 10.23 -20.06
C ILE A 4 10.30 10.37 -18.55
N THR A 5 10.19 11.59 -18.06
CA THR A 5 9.91 11.85 -16.63
C THR A 5 8.48 12.37 -16.52
N ILE A 6 7.66 11.75 -15.68
CA ILE A 6 6.24 12.10 -15.51
C ILE A 6 5.89 12.19 -14.04
N ASP A 7 4.88 13.00 -13.73
CA ASP A 7 4.26 13.12 -12.42
C ASP A 7 2.77 13.43 -12.61
N PHE A 8 1.89 12.66 -11.95
CA PHE A 8 0.45 12.83 -12.04
C PHE A 8 -0.12 13.56 -10.84
N GLU A 9 -0.98 14.52 -11.09
CA GLU A 9 -1.79 15.18 -10.09
C GLU A 9 -3.22 14.64 -10.12
N THR A 10 -3.75 14.29 -8.94
CA THR A 10 -5.03 13.60 -8.81
C THR A 10 -5.91 14.22 -7.74
N TYR A 11 -7.22 14.03 -7.84
CA TYR A 11 -8.17 14.45 -6.81
C TYR A 11 -7.91 13.73 -5.50
N TYR A 12 -7.88 14.46 -4.40
CA TYR A 12 -7.85 13.91 -3.05
C TYR A 12 -8.57 14.83 -2.05
N ASP A 13 -9.06 14.25 -0.96
CA ASP A 13 -9.70 15.01 0.11
C ASP A 13 -9.33 14.44 1.50
N LYS A 14 -10.07 14.85 2.53
CA LYS A 14 -9.85 14.44 3.92
C LYS A 14 -10.03 12.93 4.13
N ASP A 15 -11.00 12.33 3.44
CA ASP A 15 -11.41 10.94 3.62
C ASP A 15 -10.93 10.03 2.46
N PHE A 16 -10.56 10.64 1.34
CA PHE A 16 -10.07 10.00 0.13
C PHE A 16 -8.65 10.45 -0.21
N SER A 17 -7.66 9.69 0.20
CA SER A 17 -6.24 10.00 -0.03
C SER A 17 -5.36 8.77 0.18
N LEU A 18 -4.12 8.82 -0.31
CA LEU A 18 -3.11 7.77 -0.11
C LEU A 18 -2.67 7.59 1.36
N SER A 19 -3.03 8.51 2.25
CA SER A 19 -2.84 8.32 3.70
C SER A 19 -3.94 7.47 4.36
N LYS A 20 -5.04 7.23 3.66
CA LYS A 20 -6.22 6.48 4.13
C LYS A 20 -6.43 5.16 3.38
N LEU A 21 -6.06 5.13 2.12
CA LEU A 21 -6.28 4.02 1.20
C LEU A 21 -4.96 3.47 0.68
N THR A 22 -4.94 2.21 0.32
CA THR A 22 -3.84 1.65 -0.48
C THR A 22 -3.85 2.28 -1.87
N THR A 23 -2.71 2.27 -2.57
CA THR A 23 -2.62 2.79 -3.95
C THR A 23 -3.68 2.16 -4.86
N GLU A 24 -3.88 0.86 -4.76
CA GLU A 24 -4.89 0.15 -5.55
C GLU A 24 -6.31 0.62 -5.22
N ALA A 25 -6.67 0.64 -3.93
CA ALA A 25 -8.00 1.07 -3.50
C ALA A 25 -8.28 2.53 -3.87
N TYR A 26 -7.25 3.39 -3.87
CA TYR A 26 -7.37 4.78 -4.26
C TYR A 26 -7.59 4.94 -5.76
N ILE A 27 -6.76 4.28 -6.61
CA ILE A 27 -6.85 4.42 -8.07
C ILE A 27 -8.11 3.75 -8.65
N LYS A 28 -8.56 2.63 -8.05
CA LYS A 28 -9.76 1.90 -8.52
C LYS A 28 -11.07 2.42 -7.94
N ASP A 29 -11.04 3.39 -7.01
CA ASP A 29 -12.24 3.98 -6.41
C ASP A 29 -12.97 4.86 -7.44
N PRO A 30 -14.32 4.84 -7.50
CA PRO A 30 -15.09 5.70 -8.41
C PRO A 30 -14.86 7.22 -8.23
N ARG A 31 -14.30 7.63 -7.09
CA ARG A 31 -13.94 9.04 -6.84
C ARG A 31 -12.64 9.46 -7.50
N PHE A 32 -11.83 8.51 -7.96
CA PHE A 32 -10.53 8.79 -8.56
C PHE A 32 -10.69 9.67 -9.80
N GLN A 33 -9.87 10.72 -9.89
CA GLN A 33 -9.82 11.61 -11.03
C GLN A 33 -8.37 12.09 -11.22
N VAL A 34 -7.87 11.99 -12.43
CA VAL A 34 -6.63 12.67 -12.83
C VAL A 34 -6.98 14.11 -13.12
N ILE A 35 -6.31 15.07 -12.48
CA ILE A 35 -6.43 16.50 -12.72
C ILE A 35 -5.53 16.90 -13.89
N GLY A 36 -4.33 16.33 -13.95
CA GLY A 36 -3.38 16.56 -15.01
C GLY A 36 -2.07 15.83 -14.75
N PHE A 37 -1.10 16.04 -15.63
CA PHE A 37 0.25 15.51 -15.46
C PHE A 37 1.31 16.41 -16.07
N GLY A 38 2.47 16.45 -15.43
CA GLY A 38 3.67 17.04 -15.98
C GLY A 38 4.50 15.99 -16.70
N ILE A 39 5.09 16.34 -17.84
CA ILE A 39 5.92 15.42 -18.60
C ILE A 39 7.14 16.12 -19.21
N ARG A 40 8.27 15.44 -19.16
CA ARG A 40 9.51 15.79 -19.82
C ARG A 40 9.99 14.64 -20.69
N VAL A 41 10.34 14.93 -21.93
CA VAL A 41 10.95 13.97 -22.85
C VAL A 41 12.43 14.35 -23.02
N ASP A 42 13.31 13.42 -22.67
CA ASP A 42 14.76 13.60 -22.64
C ASP A 42 15.14 14.86 -21.83
N ASP A 43 16.02 15.72 -22.33
CA ASP A 43 16.39 17.00 -21.73
C ASP A 43 15.56 18.18 -22.30
N GLY A 44 14.39 17.90 -22.90
CA GLY A 44 13.47 18.90 -23.45
C GLY A 44 12.75 19.74 -22.40
N MET A 45 11.85 20.61 -22.87
CA MET A 45 10.97 21.37 -21.99
C MET A 45 9.97 20.45 -21.26
N ILE A 46 9.54 20.89 -20.08
CA ILE A 46 8.48 20.23 -19.32
C ILE A 46 7.16 20.84 -19.75
N HIS A 47 6.19 19.98 -20.03
CA HIS A 47 4.84 20.38 -20.38
C HIS A 47 3.87 19.91 -19.34
N TRP A 48 2.89 20.74 -19.01
CA TRP A 48 1.75 20.41 -18.20
C TRP A 48 0.54 20.18 -19.07
N TYR A 49 -0.14 19.05 -18.88
CA TYR A 49 -1.37 18.70 -19.55
C TYR A 49 -2.48 18.46 -18.53
N THR A 50 -3.62 19.05 -18.76
CA THR A 50 -4.83 18.91 -17.95
C THR A 50 -6.04 18.81 -18.84
N GLY A 51 -7.11 18.18 -18.39
CA GLY A 51 -8.33 18.01 -19.17
C GLY A 51 -9.10 16.76 -18.80
N THR A 52 -10.06 16.40 -19.66
CA THR A 52 -10.84 15.17 -19.49
C THR A 52 -9.95 13.94 -19.69
N HIS A 53 -10.47 12.77 -19.27
CA HIS A 53 -9.77 11.49 -19.44
C HIS A 53 -9.36 11.28 -20.92
N GLU A 54 -10.25 11.56 -21.85
CA GLU A 54 -10.00 11.40 -23.29
C GLU A 54 -8.88 12.33 -23.79
N GLN A 55 -8.89 13.59 -23.34
CA GLN A 55 -7.85 14.56 -23.70
C GLN A 55 -6.47 14.14 -23.19
N ILE A 56 -6.40 13.64 -21.95
CA ILE A 56 -5.16 13.10 -21.38
C ILE A 56 -4.71 11.85 -22.14
N GLN A 57 -5.64 10.93 -22.44
CA GLN A 57 -5.36 9.73 -23.23
C GLN A 57 -4.80 10.06 -24.61
N ASP A 58 -5.37 11.07 -25.29
CA ASP A 58 -4.92 11.50 -26.61
C ASP A 58 -3.46 11.98 -26.58
N VAL A 59 -3.09 12.75 -25.57
CA VAL A 59 -1.70 13.18 -25.38
C VAL A 59 -0.78 11.97 -25.13
N LEU A 60 -1.18 11.07 -24.20
CA LEU A 60 -0.38 9.88 -23.90
C LEU A 60 -0.21 8.96 -25.13
N ASN A 61 -1.21 8.88 -26.00
CA ASN A 61 -1.16 8.09 -27.24
C ASN A 61 -0.16 8.64 -28.28
N THR A 62 0.31 9.88 -28.14
CA THR A 62 1.33 10.44 -29.05
C THR A 62 2.75 9.93 -28.77
N ILE A 63 2.94 9.23 -27.65
CA ILE A 63 4.25 8.80 -27.14
C ILE A 63 4.49 7.35 -27.51
N ALA A 64 5.70 7.04 -28.02
CA ALA A 64 6.13 5.68 -28.34
C ALA A 64 6.64 4.95 -27.07
N TRP A 65 5.70 4.53 -26.21
CA TRP A 65 5.99 3.94 -24.91
C TRP A 65 6.82 2.67 -24.98
N GLU A 66 6.63 1.84 -26.01
CA GLU A 66 7.39 0.61 -26.25
C GLU A 66 8.89 0.87 -26.51
N ASN A 67 9.26 2.12 -26.78
CA ASN A 67 10.63 2.57 -26.96
C ASN A 67 11.08 3.58 -25.87
N SER A 68 10.33 3.70 -24.79
CA SER A 68 10.58 4.71 -23.74
C SER A 68 10.97 4.08 -22.41
N ALA A 69 11.86 4.75 -21.69
CA ALA A 69 12.13 4.52 -20.30
C ALA A 69 11.40 5.59 -19.46
N LEU A 70 10.60 5.17 -18.51
CA LEU A 70 9.82 6.07 -17.65
C LEU A 70 10.50 6.26 -16.32
N VAL A 71 10.59 7.51 -15.86
CA VAL A 71 11.11 7.92 -14.56
C VAL A 71 10.03 8.63 -13.76
N CYS A 72 9.80 8.18 -12.53
CA CYS A 72 8.95 8.86 -11.55
C CYS A 72 9.60 8.84 -10.16
N HIS A 73 9.01 9.60 -9.26
CA HIS A 73 9.33 9.49 -7.83
C HIS A 73 8.18 8.79 -7.12
N ASN A 74 8.37 7.54 -6.68
CA ASN A 74 7.33 6.61 -6.23
C ASN A 74 6.49 6.02 -7.39
N MET A 75 7.21 5.43 -8.33
CA MET A 75 6.70 4.88 -9.60
C MET A 75 5.48 3.96 -9.46
N MET A 76 5.28 3.30 -8.33
CA MET A 76 4.09 2.44 -8.14
C MET A 76 2.79 3.22 -8.29
N PHE A 77 2.77 4.52 -7.97
CA PHE A 77 1.59 5.36 -8.13
C PHE A 77 1.37 5.75 -9.60
N ASP A 78 2.34 6.44 -10.20
CA ASP A 78 2.21 6.93 -11.59
C ASP A 78 2.18 5.80 -12.60
N GLY A 79 2.97 4.76 -12.37
CA GLY A 79 2.97 3.57 -13.20
C GLY A 79 1.64 2.80 -13.16
N ALA A 80 0.97 2.77 -12.00
CA ALA A 80 -0.38 2.18 -11.90
C ALA A 80 -1.44 3.04 -12.61
N ILE A 81 -1.38 4.37 -12.51
CA ILE A 81 -2.26 5.25 -13.26
C ILE A 81 -2.09 5.02 -14.76
N LEU A 82 -0.85 5.02 -15.26
CA LEU A 82 -0.59 4.75 -16.68
C LEU A 82 -1.12 3.37 -17.12
N SER A 83 -0.83 2.33 -16.33
CA SER A 83 -1.20 0.96 -16.72
C SER A 83 -2.69 0.67 -16.55
N TRP A 84 -3.31 1.07 -15.42
CA TRP A 84 -4.68 0.65 -15.08
C TRP A 84 -5.74 1.59 -15.63
N ILE A 85 -5.42 2.90 -15.75
CA ILE A 85 -6.38 3.91 -16.18
C ILE A 85 -6.23 4.19 -17.69
N PHE A 86 -4.98 4.28 -18.18
CA PHE A 86 -4.69 4.67 -19.55
C PHE A 86 -4.20 3.53 -20.46
N ASN A 87 -4.05 2.33 -19.91
CA ASN A 87 -3.53 1.15 -20.62
C ASN A 87 -2.18 1.40 -21.32
N VAL A 88 -1.30 2.14 -20.66
CA VAL A 88 0.03 2.53 -21.15
C VAL A 88 1.10 1.80 -20.37
N VAL A 89 2.04 1.17 -21.09
CA VAL A 89 3.15 0.40 -20.51
C VAL A 89 4.46 0.81 -21.20
N PRO A 90 5.40 1.44 -20.48
CA PRO A 90 6.71 1.77 -21.01
C PRO A 90 7.61 0.53 -21.09
N LYS A 91 8.70 0.66 -21.89
CA LYS A 91 9.69 -0.40 -22.03
C LYS A 91 10.46 -0.68 -20.73
N VAL A 92 10.75 0.34 -19.93
CA VAL A 92 11.50 0.24 -18.65
C VAL A 92 10.95 1.27 -17.67
N TYR A 93 10.89 0.88 -16.39
CA TYR A 93 10.55 1.75 -15.27
C TYR A 93 11.79 2.07 -14.42
N PHE A 94 11.95 3.33 -14.03
CA PHE A 94 12.94 3.80 -13.08
C PHE A 94 12.25 4.56 -11.94
N ASP A 95 12.49 4.15 -10.71
CA ASP A 95 11.91 4.78 -9.52
C ASP A 95 13.00 5.44 -8.67
N THR A 96 13.02 6.77 -8.65
CA THR A 96 14.02 7.54 -7.89
C THR A 96 13.87 7.35 -6.38
N LEU A 97 12.68 7.03 -5.86
CA LEU A 97 12.47 6.70 -4.44
C LEU A 97 13.13 5.37 -4.09
N CYS A 98 12.93 4.33 -4.90
CA CYS A 98 13.56 3.03 -4.70
C CYS A 98 15.09 3.14 -4.80
N MET A 99 15.60 3.87 -5.80
CA MET A 99 17.03 4.13 -5.96
C MET A 99 17.60 4.85 -4.72
N ALA A 100 16.95 5.90 -4.24
CA ALA A 100 17.40 6.65 -3.09
C ALA A 100 17.38 5.81 -1.80
N ARG A 101 16.35 4.99 -1.60
CA ARG A 101 16.26 4.08 -0.44
C ARG A 101 17.38 3.03 -0.44
N ALA A 102 17.73 2.50 -1.61
CA ALA A 102 18.84 1.55 -1.73
C ALA A 102 20.20 2.20 -1.41
N LEU A 103 20.42 3.47 -1.81
CA LEU A 103 21.68 4.18 -1.58
C LEU A 103 21.82 4.75 -0.17
N HIS A 104 20.74 5.20 0.45
CA HIS A 104 20.77 5.95 1.71
C HIS A 104 20.14 5.23 2.90
N GLY A 105 19.47 4.12 2.65
CA GLY A 105 18.64 3.43 3.64
C GLY A 105 17.26 4.09 3.83
N THR A 106 16.33 3.32 4.37
CA THR A 106 14.92 3.75 4.54
C THR A 106 14.71 4.86 5.56
N ASN A 107 15.64 5.00 6.51
CA ASN A 107 15.57 6.00 7.59
C ASN A 107 16.12 7.40 7.18
N ALA A 108 16.69 7.51 5.99
CA ALA A 108 17.37 8.74 5.55
C ALA A 108 16.44 9.80 4.94
N GLY A 109 15.11 9.56 4.96
CA GLY A 109 14.13 10.43 4.31
C GLY A 109 14.10 10.24 2.79
N GLY A 110 13.00 9.65 2.28
CA GLY A 110 12.86 9.32 0.85
C GLY A 110 11.91 10.26 0.10
N SER A 111 11.33 11.29 0.71
CA SER A 111 10.47 12.23 -0.02
C SER A 111 11.26 13.04 -1.03
N LEU A 112 10.62 13.41 -2.14
CA LEU A 112 11.24 14.26 -3.17
C LEU A 112 11.82 15.54 -2.57
N LYS A 113 11.10 16.16 -1.61
CA LYS A 113 11.58 17.32 -0.86
C LYS A 113 12.90 17.05 -0.14
N ALA A 114 12.97 15.98 0.67
CA ALA A 114 14.16 15.65 1.43
C ALA A 114 15.38 15.32 0.53
N LEU A 115 15.11 14.68 -0.62
CA LEU A 115 16.14 14.35 -1.60
C LEU A 115 16.57 15.58 -2.40
N ALA A 116 15.66 16.48 -2.76
CA ALA A 116 15.98 17.75 -3.40
C ALA A 116 16.87 18.61 -2.50
N GLU A 117 16.57 18.70 -1.21
CA GLU A 117 17.40 19.38 -0.21
C GLU A 117 18.79 18.71 -0.07
N ARG A 118 18.84 17.37 0.06
CA ARG A 118 20.09 16.60 0.18
C ARG A 118 21.04 16.80 -0.99
N TYR A 119 20.50 16.84 -2.21
CA TYR A 119 21.28 16.97 -3.44
C TYR A 119 21.37 18.40 -3.96
N ASN A 120 20.80 19.36 -3.23
CA ASN A 120 20.77 20.79 -3.59
C ASN A 120 20.20 21.04 -5.00
N LEU A 121 19.04 20.41 -5.31
CA LEU A 121 18.39 20.43 -6.63
C LEU A 121 17.43 21.61 -6.81
N GLY A 122 16.99 22.23 -5.71
CA GLY A 122 15.94 23.24 -5.66
C GLY A 122 14.97 23.00 -4.50
N GLN A 123 13.92 23.82 -4.44
CA GLN A 123 12.86 23.72 -3.44
C GLN A 123 11.62 23.07 -4.04
N LYS A 124 11.00 22.16 -3.30
CA LYS A 124 9.67 21.63 -3.64
C LYS A 124 8.62 22.65 -3.19
N GLY A 125 7.64 22.94 -4.07
CA GLY A 125 6.50 23.80 -3.78
C GLY A 125 5.55 23.22 -2.72
N THR A 126 4.55 24.01 -2.34
CA THR A 126 3.52 23.65 -1.35
C THR A 126 2.10 23.84 -1.89
N GLU A 127 1.94 24.19 -3.15
CA GLU A 127 0.69 24.54 -3.84
C GLU A 127 -0.31 23.37 -3.88
N VAL A 128 0.18 22.13 -3.72
CA VAL A 128 -0.66 20.94 -3.58
C VAL A 128 -1.69 21.07 -2.45
N LEU A 129 -1.42 21.85 -1.42
CA LEU A 129 -2.34 22.02 -0.29
C LEU A 129 -3.63 22.76 -0.69
N ASP A 130 -3.55 23.61 -1.70
CA ASP A 130 -4.68 24.40 -2.20
C ASP A 130 -5.57 23.58 -3.15
N ALA A 131 -5.09 22.44 -3.64
CA ALA A 131 -5.83 21.50 -4.49
C ALA A 131 -6.72 20.53 -3.69
N LYS A 132 -6.58 20.48 -2.36
CA LYS A 132 -7.32 19.54 -1.52
C LYS A 132 -8.83 19.73 -1.60
N GLY A 133 -9.54 18.68 -2.02
CA GLY A 133 -10.99 18.66 -2.16
C GLY A 133 -11.50 19.30 -3.46
N LYS A 134 -10.60 19.75 -4.35
CA LYS A 134 -10.97 20.30 -5.66
C LYS A 134 -10.88 19.23 -6.74
N ARG A 135 -11.94 19.06 -7.50
CA ARG A 135 -11.96 18.31 -8.76
C ARG A 135 -11.55 19.22 -9.90
N LEU A 136 -11.31 18.65 -11.07
CA LEU A 136 -10.88 19.43 -12.24
C LEU A 136 -11.82 20.62 -12.52
N GLU A 137 -13.12 20.41 -12.40
CA GLU A 137 -14.16 21.42 -12.61
C GLU A 137 -14.22 22.52 -11.54
N ASP A 138 -13.58 22.33 -10.40
CA ASP A 138 -13.55 23.28 -9.28
C ASP A 138 -12.38 24.26 -9.35
N PHE A 139 -11.43 24.03 -10.26
CA PHE A 139 -10.29 24.91 -10.46
C PHE A 139 -10.67 26.08 -11.37
N ASP A 140 -10.31 27.28 -10.96
CA ASP A 140 -10.22 28.37 -11.92
C ASP A 140 -8.90 28.30 -12.74
N SER A 141 -8.78 29.18 -13.74
CA SER A 141 -7.62 29.13 -14.65
C SER A 141 -6.30 29.47 -13.95
N GLU A 142 -6.30 30.30 -12.92
CA GLU A 142 -5.12 30.71 -12.16
C GLU A 142 -4.68 29.59 -11.22
N ASP A 143 -5.61 29.02 -10.45
CA ASP A 143 -5.37 27.88 -9.57
C ASP A 143 -4.83 26.68 -10.34
N LEU A 144 -5.43 26.35 -11.48
CA LEU A 144 -5.02 25.24 -12.32
C LEU A 144 -3.63 25.47 -12.94
N HIS A 145 -3.32 26.72 -13.31
CA HIS A 145 -1.99 27.10 -13.78
C HIS A 145 -0.94 26.94 -12.67
N ASN A 146 -1.21 27.43 -11.47
CA ASN A 146 -0.32 27.32 -10.32
C ASN A 146 -0.10 25.85 -9.92
N TYR A 147 -1.14 25.02 -9.97
CA TYR A 147 -1.03 23.59 -9.74
C TYR A 147 -0.15 22.92 -10.80
N GLY A 148 -0.29 23.35 -12.06
CA GLY A 148 0.60 22.90 -13.14
C GLY A 148 2.06 23.27 -12.93
N LEU A 149 2.36 24.50 -12.42
CA LEU A 149 3.73 24.91 -12.08
C LEU A 149 4.33 24.05 -10.96
N TYR A 150 3.52 23.67 -9.97
CA TYR A 150 3.94 22.73 -8.92
C TYR A 150 4.33 21.37 -9.51
N CYS A 151 3.49 20.78 -10.35
CA CYS A 151 3.76 19.51 -11.03
C CYS A 151 5.01 19.59 -11.93
N ILE A 152 5.17 20.67 -12.72
CA ILE A 152 6.37 20.93 -13.53
C ILE A 152 7.63 20.92 -12.67
N ASN A 153 7.59 21.55 -11.49
CA ASN A 153 8.71 21.56 -10.57
C ASN A 153 9.04 20.16 -10.04
N ASP A 154 8.04 19.34 -9.71
CA ASP A 154 8.24 17.96 -9.24
C ASP A 154 8.86 17.08 -10.35
N VAL A 155 8.44 17.23 -11.60
CA VAL A 155 9.08 16.57 -12.77
C VAL A 155 10.54 17.01 -12.92
N GLU A 156 10.83 18.30 -12.80
CA GLU A 156 12.20 18.82 -12.90
C GLU A 156 13.11 18.27 -11.79
N LEU A 157 12.64 18.27 -10.54
CA LEU A 157 13.38 17.73 -9.40
C LEU A 157 13.62 16.23 -9.55
N THR A 158 12.58 15.47 -9.98
CA THR A 158 12.66 14.03 -10.22
C THR A 158 13.67 13.71 -11.33
N HIS A 159 13.63 14.44 -12.43
CA HIS A 159 14.58 14.29 -13.55
C HIS A 159 16.02 14.53 -13.13
N LYS A 160 16.28 15.67 -12.44
CA LYS A 160 17.61 15.99 -11.91
C LYS A 160 18.12 14.93 -10.93
N LEU A 161 17.25 14.48 -10.03
CA LEU A 161 17.57 13.43 -9.07
C LEU A 161 17.96 12.14 -9.79
N PHE A 162 17.17 11.72 -10.77
CA PHE A 162 17.46 10.52 -11.57
C PHE A 162 18.83 10.61 -12.26
N LYS A 163 19.14 11.75 -12.90
CA LYS A 163 20.44 11.98 -13.58
C LYS A 163 21.64 11.84 -12.63
N ILE A 164 21.47 12.16 -11.36
CA ILE A 164 22.51 11.96 -10.35
C ILE A 164 22.60 10.51 -9.92
N LEU A 165 21.47 9.92 -9.52
CA LEU A 165 21.44 8.59 -8.94
C LEU A 165 21.87 7.50 -9.94
N VAL A 166 21.46 7.60 -11.19
CA VAL A 166 21.72 6.57 -12.22
C VAL A 166 23.20 6.37 -12.52
N ASN A 167 24.03 7.41 -12.32
CA ASN A 167 25.46 7.33 -12.60
C ASN A 167 26.22 6.33 -11.71
N THR A 168 25.73 6.08 -10.51
CA THR A 168 26.38 5.20 -9.52
C THR A 168 25.52 3.99 -9.17
N PHE A 169 24.30 3.91 -9.69
CA PHE A 169 23.37 2.84 -9.33
C PHE A 169 23.65 1.57 -10.14
N PRO A 170 23.73 0.39 -9.48
CA PRO A 170 24.06 -0.86 -10.18
C PRO A 170 22.98 -1.24 -11.21
N PRO A 171 23.35 -1.59 -12.46
CA PRO A 171 22.39 -1.96 -13.50
C PRO A 171 21.51 -3.17 -13.14
N GLY A 172 22.02 -4.10 -12.33
CA GLY A 172 21.25 -5.25 -11.83
C GLY A 172 20.10 -4.83 -10.93
N GLU A 173 20.33 -3.85 -10.05
CA GLU A 173 19.33 -3.28 -9.15
C GLU A 173 18.26 -2.47 -9.90
N LEU A 174 18.63 -1.77 -10.98
CA LEU A 174 17.66 -1.09 -11.85
C LEU A 174 16.67 -2.09 -12.48
N LYS A 175 17.16 -3.27 -12.90
CA LYS A 175 16.29 -4.35 -13.43
C LYS A 175 15.36 -4.91 -12.35
N LEU A 176 15.86 -5.02 -11.11
CA LEU A 176 15.04 -5.48 -9.99
C LEU A 176 13.94 -4.48 -9.63
N ILE A 177 14.23 -3.18 -9.68
CA ILE A 177 13.24 -2.11 -9.51
C ILE A 177 12.17 -2.21 -10.61
N ASP A 178 12.56 -2.29 -11.89
CA ASP A 178 11.63 -2.45 -13.02
C ASP A 178 10.73 -3.68 -12.84
N LEU A 179 11.31 -4.82 -12.50
CA LEU A 179 10.55 -6.05 -12.25
C LEU A 179 9.53 -5.88 -11.12
N THR A 180 9.95 -5.30 -10.00
CA THR A 180 9.08 -5.07 -8.84
C THR A 180 7.90 -4.17 -9.18
N ILE A 181 8.14 -3.11 -9.94
CA ILE A 181 7.09 -2.20 -10.40
C ILE A 181 6.13 -2.94 -11.35
N ARG A 182 6.64 -3.77 -12.28
CA ARG A 182 5.79 -4.57 -13.18
C ARG A 182 4.92 -5.58 -12.43
N MET A 183 5.43 -6.20 -11.38
CA MET A 183 4.61 -7.10 -10.55
C MET A 183 3.39 -6.40 -9.95
N PHE A 184 3.48 -5.11 -9.68
CA PHE A 184 2.37 -4.30 -9.19
C PHE A 184 1.50 -3.73 -10.31
N THR A 185 2.10 -3.09 -11.31
CA THR A 185 1.37 -2.38 -12.38
C THR A 185 0.78 -3.32 -13.43
N GLN A 186 1.33 -4.52 -13.58
CA GLN A 186 0.93 -5.53 -14.55
C GLN A 186 0.85 -6.92 -13.88
N PRO A 187 -0.06 -7.11 -12.91
CA PRO A 187 -0.15 -8.37 -12.18
C PRO A 187 -0.49 -9.52 -13.13
N GLN A 188 0.30 -10.60 -13.04
CA GLN A 188 0.11 -11.82 -13.83
C GLN A 188 -0.67 -12.89 -13.05
N LEU A 189 -0.66 -12.82 -11.72
CA LEU A 189 -1.39 -13.74 -10.89
C LEU A 189 -2.83 -13.28 -10.75
N GLN A 190 -3.75 -14.19 -10.95
CA GLN A 190 -5.17 -13.99 -10.73
C GLN A 190 -5.61 -14.76 -9.49
N VAL A 191 -6.52 -14.15 -8.74
CA VAL A 191 -7.15 -14.81 -7.60
C VAL A 191 -8.31 -15.66 -8.11
N ASP A 192 -8.42 -16.89 -7.62
CA ASP A 192 -9.60 -17.72 -7.83
C ASP A 192 -10.67 -17.32 -6.80
N ASP A 193 -11.48 -16.33 -7.18
CA ASP A 193 -12.52 -15.77 -6.31
C ASP A 193 -13.56 -16.83 -5.93
N ALA A 194 -13.90 -17.75 -6.82
CA ALA A 194 -14.87 -18.82 -6.54
C ALA A 194 -14.34 -19.73 -5.43
N LEU A 195 -13.10 -20.20 -5.56
CA LEU A 195 -12.48 -21.05 -4.55
C LEU A 195 -12.34 -20.31 -3.19
N LEU A 196 -12.02 -19.01 -3.20
CA LEU A 196 -11.92 -18.22 -1.97
C LEU A 196 -13.27 -18.04 -1.29
N ILE A 197 -14.33 -17.77 -2.05
CA ILE A 197 -15.69 -17.63 -1.53
C ILE A 197 -16.14 -18.95 -0.91
N ASP A 198 -15.99 -20.06 -1.62
CA ASP A 198 -16.35 -21.39 -1.14
C ASP A 198 -15.58 -21.70 0.17
N ARG A 199 -14.28 -21.47 0.20
CA ARG A 199 -13.48 -21.70 1.41
C ARG A 199 -13.88 -20.78 2.56
N LEU A 200 -14.22 -19.53 2.29
CA LEU A 200 -14.72 -18.59 3.30
C LEU A 200 -16.03 -19.10 3.93
N GLU A 201 -16.96 -19.61 3.14
CA GLU A 201 -18.23 -20.18 3.64
C GLU A 201 -18.00 -21.46 4.44
N GLU A 202 -17.10 -22.35 3.99
CA GLU A 202 -16.69 -23.53 4.76
C GLU A 202 -16.12 -23.14 6.14
N VAL A 203 -15.18 -22.19 6.18
CA VAL A 203 -14.57 -21.74 7.44
C VAL A 203 -15.57 -21.06 8.37
N LYS A 204 -16.53 -20.31 7.83
CA LYS A 204 -17.63 -19.74 8.62
C LYS A 204 -18.49 -20.86 9.24
N GLN A 205 -18.86 -21.84 8.43
CA GLN A 205 -19.68 -22.96 8.91
C GLN A 205 -18.92 -23.81 9.93
N GLU A 206 -17.65 -24.11 9.72
CA GLU A 206 -16.80 -24.80 10.70
C GLU A 206 -16.79 -24.04 12.04
N LYS A 207 -16.62 -22.71 11.98
CA LYS A 207 -16.62 -21.85 13.16
C LYS A 207 -17.97 -21.84 13.89
N GLU A 208 -19.07 -21.75 13.17
CA GLU A 208 -20.42 -21.79 13.76
C GLU A 208 -20.70 -23.16 14.41
N ASN A 209 -20.35 -24.25 13.75
CA ASN A 209 -20.47 -25.60 14.29
C ASN A 209 -19.64 -25.76 15.57
N LEU A 210 -18.41 -25.25 15.59
CA LEU A 210 -17.56 -25.30 16.77
C LEU A 210 -18.16 -24.50 17.93
N LEU A 211 -18.59 -23.26 17.68
CA LEU A 211 -19.22 -22.40 18.71
C LEU A 211 -20.50 -23.01 19.27
N SER A 212 -21.34 -23.58 18.41
CA SER A 212 -22.57 -24.27 18.81
C SER A 212 -22.28 -25.51 19.66
N GLY A 213 -21.25 -26.28 19.29
CA GLY A 213 -20.75 -27.42 20.06
C GLY A 213 -20.22 -27.00 21.44
N LEU A 214 -19.44 -25.93 21.48
CA LEU A 214 -18.90 -25.38 22.73
C LEU A 214 -19.99 -24.78 23.60
N LYS A 215 -20.99 -24.09 23.03
CA LYS A 215 -22.15 -23.56 23.77
C LYS A 215 -22.84 -24.63 24.61
N ALA A 216 -23.11 -25.78 24.01
CA ALA A 216 -23.74 -26.90 24.71
C ALA A 216 -22.86 -27.44 25.87
N LYS A 217 -21.56 -27.65 25.58
CA LYS A 217 -20.60 -28.20 26.56
C LYS A 217 -20.29 -27.22 27.71
N LEU A 218 -20.20 -25.92 27.44
CA LEU A 218 -19.90 -24.88 28.39
C LEU A 218 -21.16 -24.34 29.13
N LYS A 219 -22.34 -24.82 28.78
CA LYS A 219 -23.63 -24.39 29.35
C LYS A 219 -23.83 -22.88 29.22
N CYS A 220 -23.44 -22.28 28.11
CA CYS A 220 -23.64 -20.88 27.81
C CYS A 220 -25.03 -20.65 27.17
N GLU A 221 -25.62 -19.47 27.40
CA GLU A 221 -26.95 -19.14 26.86
C GLU A 221 -26.91 -18.89 25.35
N ASP A 222 -25.84 -18.24 24.89
CA ASP A 222 -25.63 -17.91 23.49
C ASP A 222 -24.15 -18.02 23.08
N GLU A 223 -23.87 -17.90 21.78
CA GLU A 223 -22.52 -17.97 21.22
C GLU A 223 -21.66 -16.76 21.61
N GLU A 224 -22.27 -15.60 21.83
CA GLU A 224 -21.55 -14.41 22.26
C GLU A 224 -20.98 -14.61 23.67
N SER A 225 -21.72 -15.26 24.55
CA SER A 225 -21.25 -15.66 25.89
C SER A 225 -20.08 -16.64 25.81
N VAL A 226 -20.10 -17.58 24.86
CA VAL A 226 -18.95 -18.46 24.58
C VAL A 226 -17.73 -17.63 24.15
N ARG A 227 -17.89 -16.74 23.17
CA ARG A 227 -16.81 -15.87 22.69
C ARG A 227 -16.22 -15.01 23.77
N LYS A 228 -17.05 -14.38 24.61
CA LYS A 228 -16.61 -13.57 25.75
C LYS A 228 -15.82 -14.40 26.76
N LYS A 229 -16.29 -15.60 27.06
CA LYS A 229 -15.63 -16.52 28.01
C LYS A 229 -14.25 -16.94 27.50
N LEU A 230 -14.12 -17.26 26.20
CA LEU A 230 -12.87 -17.68 25.58
C LEU A 230 -11.91 -16.51 25.31
N ALA A 231 -12.41 -15.32 24.97
CA ALA A 231 -11.57 -14.14 24.68
C ALA A 231 -10.94 -13.51 25.92
N SER A 232 -11.47 -13.75 27.10
CA SER A 232 -10.94 -13.22 28.35
C SER A 232 -9.94 -14.18 28.98
N ASN A 233 -8.66 -13.84 29.02
CA ASN A 233 -7.61 -14.67 29.64
C ASN A 233 -8.00 -15.12 31.07
N LYS A 234 -8.66 -14.26 31.84
CA LYS A 234 -9.11 -14.58 33.20
C LYS A 234 -10.23 -15.61 33.23
N GLN A 235 -11.23 -15.45 32.31
CA GLN A 235 -12.35 -16.38 32.22
C GLN A 235 -11.92 -17.72 31.60
N PHE A 236 -11.03 -17.68 30.63
CA PHE A 236 -10.46 -18.86 30.02
C PHE A 236 -9.60 -19.66 31.02
N ALA A 237 -8.76 -18.98 31.81
CA ALA A 237 -8.03 -19.63 32.88
C ALA A 237 -8.95 -20.32 33.88
N ALA A 238 -10.00 -19.63 34.35
CA ALA A 238 -10.99 -20.22 35.24
C ALA A 238 -11.70 -21.45 34.65
N LEU A 239 -11.99 -21.41 33.35
CA LEU A 239 -12.55 -22.54 32.62
C LEU A 239 -11.59 -23.73 32.56
N LEU A 240 -10.30 -23.50 32.34
CA LEU A 240 -9.29 -24.57 32.37
C LEU A 240 -9.19 -25.20 33.76
N GLU A 241 -9.26 -24.40 34.80
CA GLU A 241 -9.28 -24.89 36.21
C GLU A 241 -10.52 -25.74 36.50
N GLU A 242 -11.72 -25.32 36.04
CA GLU A 242 -12.96 -26.10 36.14
C GLU A 242 -12.84 -27.46 35.44
N LEU A 243 -12.11 -27.48 34.31
CA LEU A 243 -11.84 -28.70 33.55
C LEU A 243 -10.67 -29.52 34.08
N LYS A 244 -10.06 -29.10 35.21
CA LYS A 244 -8.90 -29.71 35.82
C LYS A 244 -7.66 -29.76 34.91
N VAL A 245 -7.55 -28.76 34.05
CA VAL A 245 -6.38 -28.55 33.17
C VAL A 245 -5.47 -27.51 33.83
N VAL A 246 -4.18 -27.77 33.85
CA VAL A 246 -3.20 -26.83 34.39
C VAL A 246 -3.15 -25.57 33.57
N VAL A 247 -3.39 -24.40 34.17
CA VAL A 247 -3.34 -23.12 33.47
C VAL A 247 -1.89 -22.74 33.20
N PRO A 248 -1.49 -22.55 31.95
CA PRO A 248 -0.13 -22.15 31.62
C PRO A 248 0.22 -20.76 32.19
N MET A 249 1.36 -20.65 32.83
CA MET A 249 1.87 -19.41 33.39
C MET A 249 3.26 -19.07 32.85
N LYS A 250 3.56 -17.77 32.77
CA LYS A 250 4.88 -17.26 32.41
C LYS A 250 5.24 -16.03 33.23
N GLU A 251 6.53 -15.74 33.30
CA GLU A 251 7.00 -14.47 33.86
C GLU A 251 6.89 -13.37 32.83
N SER A 252 6.29 -12.24 33.21
CA SER A 252 6.18 -11.06 32.36
C SER A 252 7.56 -10.41 32.17
N PRO A 253 8.06 -10.27 30.95
CA PRO A 253 9.37 -9.66 30.71
C PRO A 253 9.44 -8.19 31.11
N THR A 254 8.28 -7.52 31.23
CA THR A 254 8.19 -6.10 31.60
C THR A 254 8.10 -5.87 33.10
N THR A 255 7.41 -6.76 33.82
CA THR A 255 7.08 -6.54 35.27
C THR A 255 7.70 -7.57 36.20
N GLY A 256 8.27 -8.67 35.69
CA GLY A 256 8.77 -9.81 36.47
C GLY A 256 7.70 -10.60 37.21
N LYS A 257 6.39 -10.28 37.05
CA LYS A 257 5.29 -10.96 37.69
C LYS A 257 4.77 -12.15 36.91
N GLN A 258 4.26 -13.16 37.59
CA GLN A 258 3.57 -14.27 36.97
C GLN A 258 2.30 -13.79 36.23
N THR A 259 2.11 -14.21 35.00
CA THR A 259 0.95 -13.91 34.15
C THR A 259 0.56 -15.16 33.35
N PHE A 260 -0.64 -15.19 32.80
CA PHE A 260 -1.10 -16.29 31.96
C PHE A 260 -0.30 -16.40 30.69
N ALA A 261 0.16 -17.59 30.34
CA ALA A 261 0.85 -17.93 29.09
C ALA A 261 -0.16 -18.41 28.03
N LEU A 262 -1.08 -17.52 27.62
CA LEU A 262 -2.21 -17.81 26.73
C LEU A 262 -2.13 -17.07 25.38
N ALA A 263 -0.98 -16.50 25.04
CA ALA A 263 -0.76 -15.96 23.71
C ALA A 263 -0.47 -17.09 22.69
N LYS A 264 -0.79 -16.87 21.43
CA LYS A 264 -0.59 -17.85 20.33
C LYS A 264 0.85 -18.41 20.23
N THR A 265 1.83 -17.64 20.69
CA THR A 265 3.25 -17.99 20.66
C THR A 265 3.75 -18.60 21.98
N ASP A 266 2.93 -18.68 23.01
CA ASP A 266 3.32 -19.24 24.30
C ASP A 266 3.34 -20.78 24.21
N GLU A 267 4.42 -21.40 24.64
CA GLU A 267 4.57 -22.86 24.62
C GLU A 267 3.44 -23.57 25.38
N GLY A 268 2.99 -22.97 26.49
CA GLY A 268 1.87 -23.49 27.28
C GLY A 268 0.56 -23.47 26.51
N PHE A 269 0.29 -22.43 25.71
CA PHE A 269 -0.91 -22.35 24.86
C PHE A 269 -0.82 -23.36 23.69
N ILE A 270 0.35 -23.48 23.09
CA ILE A 270 0.60 -24.47 22.02
C ILE A 270 0.38 -25.91 22.58
N ALA A 271 0.77 -26.16 23.82
CA ALA A 271 0.54 -27.45 24.47
C ALA A 271 -0.98 -27.74 24.66
N LEU A 272 -1.82 -26.73 24.94
CA LEU A 272 -3.26 -26.88 24.98
C LEU A 272 -3.87 -27.24 23.63
N GLN A 273 -3.37 -26.63 22.53
CA GLN A 273 -3.81 -26.97 21.16
C GLN A 273 -3.48 -28.41 20.79
N ASN A 274 -2.52 -29.05 21.42
CA ASN A 274 -2.12 -30.45 21.22
C ASN A 274 -2.51 -31.34 22.39
N HIS A 275 -3.48 -30.92 23.21
CA HIS A 275 -3.90 -31.70 24.39
C HIS A 275 -4.54 -33.04 23.98
N ALA A 276 -4.41 -34.07 24.84
CA ALA A 276 -4.95 -35.40 24.57
C ALA A 276 -6.50 -35.44 24.49
N ASP A 277 -7.17 -34.53 25.18
CA ASP A 277 -8.62 -34.36 25.12
C ASP A 277 -9.00 -33.42 23.95
N PRO A 278 -9.75 -33.91 22.92
CA PRO A 278 -10.19 -33.09 21.81
C PRO A 278 -11.01 -31.86 22.23
N PHE A 279 -11.73 -31.95 23.35
CA PHE A 279 -12.51 -30.81 23.85
C PHE A 279 -11.61 -29.66 24.27
N ILE A 280 -10.46 -29.93 24.87
CA ILE A 280 -9.49 -28.90 25.23
C ILE A 280 -8.83 -28.29 23.99
N GLN A 281 -8.66 -29.10 22.93
CA GLN A 281 -8.14 -28.59 21.63
C GLN A 281 -9.16 -27.63 20.97
N ASP A 282 -10.45 -27.89 21.11
CA ASP A 282 -11.55 -27.10 20.53
C ASP A 282 -11.75 -25.76 21.24
N LEU A 283 -11.28 -25.59 22.49
CA LEU A 283 -11.38 -24.35 23.27
C LEU A 283 -10.39 -23.29 22.79
#